data_a8b5d2dd0ed282a6ef61551357d7abc0
#
_entry.id   a8b5d2dd0ed282a6ef61551357d7abc0
#
_cell.length_a   1.000
_cell.length_b   1.000
_cell.length_c   1.000
_cell.angle_alpha   90.00
_cell.angle_beta   90.00
_cell.angle_gamma   90.00
#
_symmetry.space_group_name_H-M   'P 1'
#
loop_
_entity.id
_entity.type
_entity.pdbx_description
1 polymer ?
#
loop_
_entity_poly.entity_id
_entity_poly.type
_entity_poly.pdbx_seq_one_letter_code
_entity_poly.pdbx_strand_id
1 'polypeptide(L)'
;KPNNAAYVEQIMNKDEFDLKEPKQNLQIGIYYLSYLFSKFDYEKEVLAAYNAGETTVTRWLNDKSYSENGRLKQIPYAETDDYVNKVLTYKKIFKTLHN
;
A
#
# COMPACT_ATOMS: atom_id res chain seq x y z
N LYS A 1 -0.15 -8.89 14.37
CA LYS A 1 -0.47 -8.52 13.00
C LYS A 1 -1.95 -8.70 12.64
N PRO A 2 -2.59 -9.78 13.06
CA PRO A 2 -3.99 -9.99 12.65
C PRO A 2 -4.93 -8.89 13.11
N ASN A 3 -4.60 -8.22 14.20
CA ASN A 3 -5.47 -7.19 14.74
C ASN A 3 -5.54 -5.93 13.88
N ASN A 4 -4.53 -5.70 13.05
CA ASN A 4 -4.51 -4.50 12.22
C ASN A 4 -5.59 -4.52 11.15
N ALA A 5 -5.81 -5.68 10.53
CA ALA A 5 -6.84 -5.80 9.50
C ALA A 5 -8.24 -5.56 10.07
N ALA A 6 -8.54 -6.18 11.22
CA ALA A 6 -9.83 -6.01 11.87
C ALA A 6 -10.05 -4.56 12.29
N TYR A 7 -9.01 -3.93 12.81
CA TYR A 7 -9.08 -2.55 13.24
C TYR A 7 -9.38 -1.60 12.09
N VAL A 8 -8.68 -1.78 10.98
CA VAL A 8 -8.90 -0.97 9.78
C VAL A 8 -10.32 -1.15 9.26
N GLU A 9 -10.79 -2.40 9.21
CA GLU A 9 -12.17 -2.67 8.77
C GLU A 9 -13.18 -1.96 9.66
N GLN A 10 -12.96 -2.00 10.97
CA GLN A 10 -13.86 -1.31 11.90
C GLN A 10 -13.92 0.18 11.62
N ILE A 11 -12.77 0.79 11.40
CA ILE A 11 -12.69 2.22 11.11
C ILE A 11 -13.42 2.55 9.82
N MET A 12 -13.19 1.76 8.77
CA MET A 12 -13.77 2.02 7.47
C MET A 12 -15.28 1.78 7.41
N ASN A 13 -15.81 0.97 8.33
CA ASN A 13 -17.22 0.62 8.35
C ASN A 13 -18.04 1.40 9.37
N LYS A 14 -17.45 2.36 10.07
CA LYS A 14 -18.17 3.17 11.03
C LYS A 14 -19.13 4.11 10.32
N ASP A 15 -20.37 4.12 10.79
CA ASP A 15 -21.40 4.97 10.23
C ASP A 15 -21.13 6.45 10.41
N GLU A 16 -20.54 6.78 11.54
CA GLU A 16 -20.19 8.18 11.85
C GLU A 16 -18.98 8.67 11.08
N PHE A 17 -18.34 7.81 10.29
CA PHE A 17 -17.16 8.20 9.54
C PHE A 17 -17.54 9.01 8.32
N ASP A 18 -17.04 10.24 8.23
CA ASP A 18 -17.30 11.11 7.10
C ASP A 18 -16.08 11.13 6.17
N LEU A 19 -16.21 10.45 5.03
CA LEU A 19 -15.12 10.38 4.05
C LEU A 19 -14.80 11.70 3.39
N LYS A 20 -15.66 12.69 3.56
CA LYS A 20 -15.39 14.06 3.06
C LYS A 20 -14.53 14.85 4.02
N GLU A 21 -14.38 14.37 5.25
CA GLU A 21 -13.54 15.03 6.23
C GLU A 21 -12.08 14.69 5.97
N PRO A 22 -11.23 15.65 5.53
CA PRO A 22 -9.84 15.32 5.16
C PRO A 22 -9.03 14.70 6.27
N LYS A 23 -9.27 15.10 7.51
CA LYS A 23 -8.55 14.58 8.65
C LYS A 23 -8.85 13.09 8.86
N GLN A 24 -10.13 12.71 8.74
CA GLN A 24 -10.53 11.32 8.89
C GLN A 24 -10.02 10.46 7.75
N ASN A 25 -10.04 10.99 6.53
CA ASN A 25 -9.49 10.28 5.37
C ASN A 25 -8.00 10.03 5.53
N LEU A 26 -7.27 11.00 6.06
CA LEU A 26 -5.85 10.85 6.32
C LEU A 26 -5.60 9.77 7.37
N GLN A 27 -6.41 9.74 8.43
CA GLN A 27 -6.28 8.71 9.46
C GLN A 27 -6.49 7.32 8.89
N ILE A 28 -7.53 7.12 8.07
CA ILE A 28 -7.77 5.82 7.43
C ILE A 28 -6.58 5.42 6.58
N GLY A 29 -6.04 6.37 5.79
CA GLY A 29 -4.89 6.10 4.96
C GLY A 29 -3.69 5.65 5.76
N ILE A 30 -3.45 6.31 6.89
CA ILE A 30 -2.33 5.96 7.76
C ILE A 30 -2.50 4.56 8.37
N TYR A 31 -3.69 4.25 8.87
CA TYR A 31 -3.96 2.94 9.44
C TYR A 31 -3.84 1.83 8.40
N TYR A 32 -4.38 2.06 7.21
CA TYR A 32 -4.31 1.07 6.16
C TYR A 32 -2.88 0.84 5.69
N LEU A 33 -2.13 1.92 5.53
CA LEU A 33 -0.72 1.83 5.15
C LEU A 33 0.08 1.08 6.21
N SER A 34 -0.19 1.38 7.49
CA SER A 34 0.45 0.68 8.60
C SER A 34 0.16 -0.82 8.56
N TYR A 35 -1.10 -1.19 8.27
CA TYR A 35 -1.47 -2.58 8.12
C TYR A 35 -0.69 -3.23 6.98
N LEU A 36 -0.59 -2.55 5.84
CA LEU A 36 0.13 -3.11 4.69
C LEU A 36 1.63 -3.30 5.00
N PHE A 37 2.22 -2.37 5.76
CA PHE A 37 3.61 -2.53 6.18
C PHE A 37 3.79 -3.72 7.14
N SER A 38 2.75 -4.10 7.85
CA SER A 38 2.83 -5.30 8.69
C SER A 38 2.65 -6.57 7.88
N LYS A 39 2.06 -6.48 6.70
CA LYS A 39 1.74 -7.62 5.84
C LYS A 39 2.85 -7.92 4.84
N PHE A 40 3.43 -6.89 4.24
CA PHE A 40 4.45 -7.04 3.21
C PHE A 40 5.79 -6.57 3.74
N ASP A 41 6.86 -7.24 3.32
CA ASP A 41 8.20 -7.00 3.86
C ASP A 41 8.92 -5.81 3.22
N TYR A 42 8.48 -5.36 2.05
CA TYR A 42 9.20 -4.33 1.30
C TYR A 42 8.27 -3.23 0.83
N GLU A 43 8.81 -2.03 0.78
CA GLU A 43 8.05 -0.82 0.44
C GLU A 43 7.37 -0.91 -0.93
N LYS A 44 8.05 -1.46 -1.91
CA LYS A 44 7.48 -1.60 -3.25
C LYS A 44 6.16 -2.35 -3.22
N GLU A 45 6.13 -3.48 -2.53
CA GLU A 45 4.94 -4.31 -2.43
C GLU A 45 3.84 -3.63 -1.61
N VAL A 46 4.23 -2.90 -0.57
CA VAL A 46 3.27 -2.12 0.22
C VAL A 46 2.58 -1.07 -0.65
N LEU A 47 3.35 -0.33 -1.43
CA LEU A 47 2.79 0.71 -2.31
C LEU A 47 1.92 0.10 -3.40
N ALA A 48 2.35 -1.01 -3.97
CA ALA A 48 1.54 -1.71 -4.98
C ALA A 48 0.22 -2.17 -4.38
N ALA A 49 0.25 -2.69 -3.16
CA ALA A 49 -0.97 -3.14 -2.47
C ALA A 49 -1.88 -1.97 -2.10
N TYR A 50 -1.29 -0.83 -1.75
CA TYR A 50 -2.08 0.36 -1.45
C TYR A 50 -2.88 0.81 -2.69
N ASN A 51 -2.30 0.70 -3.86
CA ASN A 51 -2.93 1.13 -5.11
C ASN A 51 -3.84 0.05 -5.71
N ALA A 52 -3.36 -1.20 -5.76
CA ALA A 52 -4.05 -2.27 -6.48
C ALA A 52 -4.82 -3.23 -5.58
N GLY A 53 -4.60 -3.18 -4.27
CA GLY A 53 -5.24 -4.07 -3.32
C GLY A 53 -4.33 -5.19 -2.85
N GLU A 54 -4.51 -5.55 -1.58
CA GLU A 54 -3.71 -6.58 -0.93
C GLU A 54 -3.82 -7.94 -1.63
N THR A 55 -5.05 -8.34 -1.95
CA THR A 55 -5.29 -9.63 -2.58
C THR A 55 -4.62 -9.72 -3.95
N THR A 56 -4.69 -8.64 -4.70
CA THR A 56 -4.08 -8.56 -6.02
C THR A 56 -2.56 -8.75 -5.93
N VAL A 57 -1.92 -8.04 -5.03
CA VAL A 57 -0.47 -8.12 -4.88
C VAL A 57 -0.05 -9.48 -4.35
N THR A 58 -0.81 -10.04 -3.41
CA THR A 58 -0.54 -11.39 -2.91
C THR A 58 -0.57 -12.41 -4.05
N ARG A 59 -1.54 -12.26 -4.95
CA ARG A 59 -1.64 -13.14 -6.12
C ARG A 59 -0.42 -12.99 -7.03
N TRP A 60 0.02 -11.75 -7.26
CA TRP A 60 1.22 -11.50 -8.08
C TRP A 60 2.47 -12.09 -7.44
N LEU A 61 2.57 -12.02 -6.11
CA LEU A 61 3.74 -12.58 -5.40
C LEU A 61 3.78 -14.10 -5.47
N ASN A 62 2.65 -14.74 -5.71
CA ASN A 62 2.58 -16.19 -5.87
C ASN A 62 2.72 -16.63 -7.33
N ASP A 63 2.91 -15.70 -8.24
CA ASP A 63 3.02 -15.97 -9.68
C ASP A 63 4.46 -15.69 -10.14
N LYS A 64 5.13 -16.73 -10.59
CA LYS A 64 6.54 -16.64 -11.01
C LYS A 64 6.74 -15.69 -12.20
N SER A 65 5.69 -15.41 -12.95
CA SER A 65 5.76 -14.44 -14.04
C SER A 65 6.00 -13.02 -13.52
N TYR A 66 5.54 -12.72 -12.31
CA TYR A 66 5.58 -11.39 -11.76
C TYR A 66 6.47 -11.25 -10.54
N SER A 67 6.94 -12.35 -9.96
CA SER A 67 7.72 -12.29 -8.73
C SER A 67 8.88 -13.26 -8.76
N GLU A 68 9.88 -12.93 -7.92
CA GLU A 68 11.05 -13.75 -7.74
C GLU A 68 11.61 -13.51 -6.35
N ASN A 69 11.86 -14.59 -5.61
CA ASN A 69 12.44 -14.51 -4.26
C ASN A 69 11.61 -13.64 -3.31
N GLY A 70 10.29 -13.73 -3.43
CA GLY A 70 9.39 -12.98 -2.54
C GLY A 70 9.24 -11.52 -2.89
N ARG A 71 9.75 -11.09 -4.04
CA ARG A 71 9.70 -9.70 -4.49
C ARG A 71 9.01 -9.59 -5.84
N LEU A 72 8.28 -8.50 -6.03
CA LEU A 72 7.73 -8.20 -7.36
C LEU A 72 8.84 -7.80 -8.30
N LYS A 73 8.98 -8.51 -9.41
CA LYS A 73 9.90 -8.13 -10.46
C LYS A 73 9.19 -7.41 -11.59
N GLN A 74 7.87 -7.52 -11.64
CA GLN A 74 7.04 -6.88 -12.66
C GLN A 74 5.66 -6.61 -12.07
N ILE A 75 5.14 -5.42 -12.31
CA ILE A 75 3.78 -5.06 -11.89
C ILE A 75 2.91 -5.05 -13.14
N PRO A 76 1.96 -6.00 -13.27
CA PRO A 76 1.20 -6.14 -14.52
C PRO A 76 0.17 -5.05 -14.79
N TYR A 77 -0.18 -4.23 -13.78
CA TYR A 77 -1.09 -3.10 -13.98
C TYR A 77 -0.28 -1.83 -14.21
N ALA A 78 -0.44 -1.21 -15.38
CA ALA A 78 0.30 0.01 -15.72
C ALA A 78 0.06 1.13 -14.71
N GLU A 79 -1.19 1.30 -14.28
CA GLU A 79 -1.52 2.33 -13.29
C GLU A 79 -0.76 2.12 -11.98
N THR A 80 -0.71 0.89 -11.50
CA THR A 80 -0.03 0.57 -10.25
C THR A 80 1.48 0.74 -10.39
N ASP A 81 2.03 0.30 -11.52
CA ASP A 81 3.46 0.46 -11.79
C ASP A 81 3.84 1.95 -11.80
N ASP A 82 3.05 2.77 -12.49
CA ASP A 82 3.28 4.21 -12.53
C ASP A 82 3.19 4.83 -11.14
N TYR A 83 2.20 4.42 -10.37
CA TYR A 83 1.99 4.91 -9.01
C TYR A 83 3.21 4.61 -8.12
N VAL A 84 3.65 3.36 -8.13
CA VAL A 84 4.78 2.94 -7.30
C VAL A 84 6.04 3.70 -7.69
N ASN A 85 6.32 3.79 -8.98
CA ASN A 85 7.51 4.50 -9.46
C ASN A 85 7.46 5.97 -9.11
N LYS A 86 6.30 6.59 -9.20
CA LYS A 86 6.11 8.00 -8.88
C LYS A 86 6.37 8.26 -7.40
N VAL A 87 5.80 7.44 -6.53
CA VAL A 87 5.97 7.59 -5.09
C VAL A 87 7.44 7.39 -4.70
N LEU A 88 8.08 6.36 -5.23
CA LEU A 88 9.48 6.10 -4.92
C LEU A 88 10.39 7.22 -5.43
N THR A 89 10.06 7.80 -6.57
CA THR A 89 10.80 8.94 -7.11
C THR A 89 10.65 10.16 -6.20
N TYR A 90 9.42 10.47 -5.77
CA TYR A 90 9.18 11.57 -4.85
C TYR A 90 9.92 11.37 -3.54
N LYS A 91 9.95 10.13 -3.04
CA LYS A 91 10.68 9.84 -1.82
C LYS A 91 12.18 10.14 -1.97
N LYS A 92 12.77 9.76 -3.09
CA LYS A 92 14.18 10.05 -3.38
C LYS A 92 14.44 11.55 -3.42
N ILE A 93 13.58 12.29 -4.10
CA ILE A 93 13.70 13.74 -4.20
C ILE A 93 13.62 14.36 -2.82
N PHE A 94 12.63 13.94 -2.03
CA PHE A 94 12.45 14.46 -0.68
C PHE A 94 13.69 14.23 0.18
N LYS A 95 14.25 13.02 0.14
CA LYS A 95 15.46 12.70 0.91
C LYS A 95 16.63 13.57 0.48
N THR A 96 16.79 13.80 -0.82
CA THR A 96 17.86 14.64 -1.34
C THR A 96 17.75 16.07 -0.82
N LEU A 97 16.52 16.61 -0.77
CA LEU A 97 16.30 17.97 -0.33
C LEU A 97 16.47 18.14 1.19
N HIS A 98 16.32 17.08 1.96
CA HIS A 98 16.33 17.15 3.42
C HIS A 98 17.55 16.51 4.06
N ASN A 99 18.51 16.10 3.28
CA ASN A 99 19.80 15.65 3.75
C ASN A 99 20.85 16.77 3.58
#